data_fdd9c7184ce49c7d8f8a98d96aca22e1
#
_entry.id   fdd9c7184ce49c7d8f8a98d96aca22e1
#
_cell.length_a   1.000
_cell.length_b   1.000
_cell.length_c   1.000
_cell.angle_alpha   90.00
_cell.angle_beta   90.00
_cell.angle_gamma   90.00
#
_symmetry.space_group_name_H-M   'P 1'
#
loop_
_entity.id
_entity.type
_entity.pdbx_description
1 polymer ?
#
loop_
_entity_poly.entity_id
_entity_poly.type
_entity_poly.pdbx_seq_one_letter_code
_entity_poly.pdbx_strand_id
1 'polypeptide(L)'
;DNYSQADLTWINRVSTLSGGYYGSPDDRHSWFEAAGSVVLMDNSLFFARQINDAFIVVSTGNYPNIAVNYENRKVGVTDKNGHLLIPWATAWYPGKVTLDTLPLPTDTEALTVEKRIAVREGSGALVDFPVNRVRSATLVFVDARGQPLPVGTPVEEVNSKQRGLVGYDGVVWFSHLGRHNEVKINAGELRCSVQFELPSSTPVPQRIGPVSCPS
;
A
#
# COMPACT_ATOMS: atom_id res chain seq x y z
N ASP A 1 -34.24 5.19 53.53
CA ASP A 1 -33.72 6.08 52.47
C ASP A 1 -33.40 5.23 51.24
N ASN A 2 -34.12 5.44 50.16
CA ASN A 2 -33.90 4.72 48.92
C ASN A 2 -32.72 5.37 48.16
N TYR A 3 -31.54 4.81 48.29
CA TYR A 3 -30.39 5.20 47.47
C TYR A 3 -30.52 4.54 46.08
N SER A 4 -30.33 5.33 45.01
CA SER A 4 -30.34 4.85 43.64
C SER A 4 -29.07 5.26 42.89
N GLN A 5 -28.54 4.37 42.08
CA GLN A 5 -27.40 4.62 41.22
C GLN A 5 -27.64 3.99 39.85
N ALA A 6 -27.32 4.71 38.80
CA ALA A 6 -27.26 4.19 37.46
C ALA A 6 -26.16 4.91 36.67
N ASP A 7 -25.42 4.14 35.89
CA ASP A 7 -24.39 4.64 35.00
C ASP A 7 -24.49 3.97 33.63
N LEU A 8 -24.08 4.69 32.62
CA LEU A 8 -24.01 4.23 31.24
C LEU A 8 -22.64 4.60 30.67
N THR A 9 -21.95 3.62 30.11
CA THR A 9 -20.70 3.82 29.39
C THR A 9 -20.87 3.39 27.96
N TRP A 10 -20.62 4.33 27.03
CA TRP A 10 -20.60 4.07 25.59
C TRP A 10 -19.17 4.12 25.08
N ILE A 11 -18.72 3.01 24.51
CA ILE A 11 -17.37 2.83 24.01
C ILE A 11 -17.43 2.64 22.50
N ASN A 12 -16.72 3.48 21.77
CA ASN A 12 -16.52 3.31 20.33
C ASN A 12 -15.01 3.30 19.98
N ARG A 13 -14.68 3.29 18.67
CA ARG A 13 -13.28 3.21 18.22
C ARG A 13 -12.45 4.45 18.55
N VAL A 14 -13.07 5.60 18.72
CA VAL A 14 -12.38 6.90 18.83
C VAL A 14 -12.62 7.59 20.17
N SER A 15 -13.61 7.16 20.95
CA SER A 15 -13.94 7.78 22.23
C SER A 15 -14.60 6.83 23.22
N THR A 16 -14.54 7.19 24.48
CA THR A 16 -15.34 6.64 25.56
C THR A 16 -16.16 7.77 26.16
N LEU A 17 -17.47 7.59 26.23
CA LEU A 17 -18.39 8.51 26.89
C LEU A 17 -19.04 7.78 28.03
N SER A 18 -19.01 8.35 29.23
CA SER A 18 -19.61 7.79 30.42
C SER A 18 -20.45 8.84 31.11
N GLY A 19 -21.52 8.43 31.73
CA GLY A 19 -22.34 9.33 32.52
C GLY A 19 -23.27 8.55 33.39
N GLY A 20 -23.67 9.16 34.49
CA GLY A 20 -24.54 8.51 35.42
C GLY A 20 -25.05 9.45 36.50
N TYR A 21 -25.82 8.90 37.42
CA TYR A 21 -26.26 9.57 38.59
C TYR A 21 -26.21 8.63 39.81
N TYR A 22 -26.09 9.21 40.97
CA TYR A 22 -26.19 8.50 42.26
C TYR A 22 -26.77 9.42 43.31
N GLY A 23 -27.37 8.83 44.31
CA GLY A 23 -27.90 9.54 45.47
C GLY A 23 -29.29 9.10 45.91
N SER A 24 -29.83 9.82 46.91
CA SER A 24 -31.19 9.70 47.41
C SER A 24 -32.12 10.70 46.69
N PRO A 25 -33.45 10.61 46.85
CA PRO A 25 -34.39 11.56 46.22
C PRO A 25 -34.12 13.02 46.55
N ASP A 26 -33.59 13.30 47.75
CA ASP A 26 -33.33 14.65 48.23
C ASP A 26 -31.90 15.14 47.95
N ASP A 27 -30.97 14.24 47.54
CA ASP A 27 -29.56 14.56 47.26
C ASP A 27 -29.05 13.68 46.12
N ARG A 28 -29.26 14.14 44.89
CA ARG A 28 -28.88 13.43 43.66
C ARG A 28 -27.76 14.14 42.94
N HIS A 29 -26.69 13.40 42.65
CA HIS A 29 -25.55 13.86 41.88
C HIS A 29 -25.55 13.21 40.51
N SER A 30 -25.22 13.98 39.49
CA SER A 30 -24.99 13.48 38.11
C SER A 30 -23.57 13.84 37.66
N TRP A 31 -23.00 12.98 36.83
CA TRP A 31 -21.67 13.17 36.31
C TRP A 31 -21.62 12.76 34.82
N PHE A 32 -20.67 13.35 34.12
CA PHE A 32 -20.39 13.03 32.73
C PHE A 32 -18.87 13.06 32.51
N GLU A 33 -18.36 12.09 31.75
CA GLU A 33 -16.96 11.97 31.37
C GLU A 33 -16.86 11.66 29.87
N ALA A 34 -15.89 12.31 29.18
CA ALA A 34 -15.56 12.03 27.80
C ALA A 34 -14.04 11.87 27.68
N ALA A 35 -13.59 10.77 27.08
CA ALA A 35 -12.19 10.48 26.87
C ALA A 35 -11.93 10.13 25.41
N GLY A 36 -10.79 10.61 24.88
CA GLY A 36 -10.33 10.35 23.52
C GLY A 36 -8.97 10.97 23.27
N SER A 37 -8.33 10.58 22.19
CA SER A 37 -7.03 11.09 21.77
C SER A 37 -7.07 11.56 20.31
N VAL A 38 -6.34 12.64 20.02
CA VAL A 38 -6.19 13.19 18.68
C VAL A 38 -4.70 13.19 18.31
N VAL A 39 -4.37 12.70 17.13
CA VAL A 39 -3.02 12.71 16.57
C VAL A 39 -3.02 13.50 15.27
N LEU A 40 -2.07 14.42 15.13
CA LEU A 40 -1.75 15.09 13.88
C LEU A 40 -0.36 14.62 13.43
N MET A 41 -0.29 13.92 12.31
CA MET A 41 0.97 13.46 11.72
C MET A 41 0.81 13.28 10.21
N ASP A 42 1.88 13.58 9.46
CA ASP A 42 1.89 13.51 7.99
C ASP A 42 0.68 14.22 7.35
N ASN A 43 0.42 15.44 7.79
CA ASN A 43 -0.69 16.30 7.37
C ASN A 43 -2.08 15.63 7.47
N SER A 44 -2.23 14.65 8.34
CA SER A 44 -3.46 13.88 8.55
C SER A 44 -3.85 13.88 10.03
N LEU A 45 -5.17 13.94 10.29
CA LEU A 45 -5.75 13.87 11.63
C LEU A 45 -6.27 12.46 11.88
N PHE A 46 -5.91 11.91 13.04
CA PHE A 46 -6.36 10.61 13.50
C PHE A 46 -7.03 10.75 14.85
N PHE A 47 -8.05 9.93 15.07
CA PHE A 47 -8.77 9.86 16.34
C PHE A 47 -8.61 8.45 16.90
N ALA A 48 -8.28 8.36 18.18
CA ALA A 48 -8.19 7.10 18.90
C ALA A 48 -8.85 7.24 20.27
N ARG A 49 -9.40 6.13 20.77
CA ARG A 49 -9.98 6.11 22.12
C ARG A 49 -8.93 6.39 23.18
N GLN A 50 -7.76 5.79 23.02
CA GLN A 50 -6.63 5.94 23.92
C GLN A 50 -5.33 5.68 23.18
N ILE A 51 -4.32 6.46 23.48
CA ILE A 51 -2.93 6.21 23.14
C ILE A 51 -2.24 5.81 24.42
N ASN A 52 -1.60 4.64 24.41
CA ASN A 52 -0.89 4.12 25.56
C ASN A 52 0.53 4.71 25.62
N ASP A 53 1.56 3.85 25.47
CA ASP A 53 2.96 4.28 25.60
C ASP A 53 3.45 5.08 24.41
N ALA A 54 3.12 4.62 23.22
CA ALA A 54 3.57 5.19 21.95
C ALA A 54 2.54 4.89 20.84
N PHE A 55 2.71 5.53 19.69
CA PHE A 55 1.87 5.25 18.53
C PHE A 55 2.71 5.22 17.24
N ILE A 56 2.16 4.57 16.22
CA ILE A 56 2.76 4.50 14.87
C ILE A 56 1.71 4.96 13.87
N VAL A 57 2.09 5.85 12.96
CA VAL A 57 1.33 6.14 11.75
C VAL A 57 1.99 5.43 10.61
N VAL A 58 1.25 4.58 9.90
CA VAL A 58 1.70 3.91 8.69
C VAL A 58 1.24 4.73 7.49
N SER A 59 2.14 4.95 6.54
CA SER A 59 1.87 5.63 5.26
C SER A 59 2.19 4.68 4.10
N THR A 60 1.31 4.66 3.10
CA THR A 60 1.45 3.84 1.88
C THR A 60 1.46 4.70 0.62
N GLY A 61 1.84 5.99 0.74
CA GLY A 61 1.97 6.89 -0.41
C GLY A 61 0.66 7.13 -1.17
N ASN A 62 -0.42 7.42 -0.46
CA ASN A 62 -1.77 7.67 -1.00
C ASN A 62 -2.50 6.43 -1.57
N TYR A 63 -2.05 5.22 -1.28
CA TYR A 63 -2.77 4.00 -1.65
C TYR A 63 -3.70 3.55 -0.53
N PRO A 64 -5.03 3.59 -0.74
CA PRO A 64 -6.01 3.19 0.27
C PRO A 64 -6.22 1.68 0.33
N ASN A 65 -6.89 1.22 1.40
CA ASN A 65 -7.36 -0.15 1.59
C ASN A 65 -6.26 -1.22 1.66
N ILE A 66 -5.01 -0.81 1.93
CA ILE A 66 -3.91 -1.76 2.15
C ILE A 66 -3.98 -2.25 3.59
N ALA A 67 -4.05 -3.57 3.76
CA ALA A 67 -4.09 -4.16 5.08
C ALA A 67 -2.72 -4.09 5.76
N VAL A 68 -2.73 -3.65 7.01
CA VAL A 68 -1.54 -3.47 7.84
C VAL A 68 -1.61 -4.39 9.03
N ASN A 69 -0.52 -5.08 9.30
CA ASN A 69 -0.34 -5.88 10.50
C ASN A 69 0.74 -5.26 11.39
N TYR A 70 0.53 -5.37 12.70
CA TYR A 70 1.50 -5.06 13.72
C TYR A 70 1.71 -6.31 14.58
N GLU A 71 2.95 -6.76 14.75
CA GLU A 71 3.29 -8.01 15.44
C GLU A 71 2.47 -9.22 14.96
N ASN A 72 2.34 -9.37 13.62
CA ASN A 72 1.56 -10.41 12.94
C ASN A 72 0.05 -10.40 13.20
N ARG A 73 -0.47 -9.34 13.81
CA ARG A 73 -1.91 -9.15 14.03
C ARG A 73 -2.42 -8.03 13.14
N LYS A 74 -3.51 -8.30 12.43
CA LYS A 74 -4.16 -7.29 11.60
C LYS A 74 -4.67 -6.15 12.47
N VAL A 75 -4.21 -4.94 12.18
CA VAL A 75 -4.63 -3.70 12.84
C VAL A 75 -5.82 -3.08 12.12
N GLY A 76 -5.75 -3.03 10.80
CA GLY A 76 -6.77 -2.41 9.96
C GLY A 76 -6.32 -2.30 8.52
N VAL A 77 -6.93 -1.37 7.80
CA VAL A 77 -6.57 -1.00 6.43
C VAL A 77 -6.30 0.49 6.37
N THR A 78 -5.43 0.91 5.44
CA THR A 78 -5.15 2.33 5.22
C THR A 78 -6.40 3.06 4.74
N ASP A 79 -6.54 4.31 5.16
CA ASP A 79 -7.63 5.21 4.79
C ASP A 79 -7.50 5.70 3.33
N LYS A 80 -8.40 6.60 2.93
CA LYS A 80 -8.40 7.19 1.58
C LYS A 80 -7.12 7.95 1.20
N ASN A 81 -6.34 8.38 2.18
CA ASN A 81 -5.06 9.08 2.01
C ASN A 81 -3.87 8.13 2.14
N GLY A 82 -4.10 6.84 2.30
CA GLY A 82 -3.05 5.83 2.48
C GLY A 82 -2.48 5.78 3.90
N HIS A 83 -3.21 6.23 4.91
CA HIS A 83 -2.72 6.26 6.29
C HIS A 83 -3.47 5.29 7.21
N LEU A 84 -2.78 4.78 8.23
CA LEU A 84 -3.37 4.02 9.34
C LEU A 84 -2.67 4.35 10.64
N LEU A 85 -3.43 4.66 11.69
CA LEU A 85 -2.91 4.84 13.05
C LEU A 85 -2.90 3.50 13.81
N ILE A 86 -1.77 3.20 14.45
CA ILE A 86 -1.59 2.13 15.44
C ILE A 86 -1.39 2.81 16.80
N PRO A 87 -2.42 2.92 17.65
CA PRO A 87 -2.37 3.71 18.87
C PRO A 87 -1.80 2.99 20.09
N TRP A 88 -1.38 1.73 19.95
CA TRP A 88 -0.88 0.88 21.05
C TRP A 88 0.51 0.29 20.78
N ALA A 89 1.38 1.06 20.17
CA ALA A 89 2.76 0.63 20.01
C ALA A 89 3.46 0.57 21.37
N THR A 90 4.23 -0.49 21.59
CA THR A 90 5.05 -0.62 22.80
C THR A 90 6.30 0.24 22.65
N ALA A 91 6.52 1.12 23.63
CA ALA A 91 7.70 1.96 23.66
C ALA A 91 8.98 1.14 23.78
N TRP A 92 10.06 1.61 23.12
CA TRP A 92 11.40 1.01 23.14
C TRP A 92 11.50 -0.42 22.59
N TYR A 93 10.41 -0.97 22.09
CA TYR A 93 10.36 -2.29 21.48
C TYR A 93 10.37 -2.19 19.95
N PRO A 94 11.26 -2.90 19.23
CA PRO A 94 11.32 -2.85 17.78
C PRO A 94 10.16 -3.62 17.14
N GLY A 95 8.98 -3.04 17.22
CA GLY A 95 7.75 -3.61 16.72
C GLY A 95 7.78 -3.80 15.21
N LYS A 96 7.26 -4.94 14.74
CA LYS A 96 7.22 -5.30 13.33
C LYS A 96 5.91 -4.82 12.69
N VAL A 97 6.03 -3.94 11.69
CA VAL A 97 4.93 -3.49 10.84
C VAL A 97 5.05 -4.16 9.48
N THR A 98 3.97 -4.79 9.01
CA THR A 98 3.93 -5.43 7.69
C THR A 98 2.69 -5.02 6.90
N LEU A 99 2.85 -4.96 5.57
CA LEU A 99 1.74 -4.76 4.62
C LEU A 99 1.30 -6.10 4.03
N ASP A 100 0.00 -6.25 3.85
CA ASP A 100 -0.55 -7.31 2.99
C ASP A 100 -0.70 -6.74 1.57
N THR A 101 0.13 -7.24 0.66
CA THR A 101 0.18 -6.77 -0.72
C THR A 101 -0.79 -7.51 -1.66
N LEU A 102 -1.49 -8.54 -1.19
CA LEU A 102 -2.44 -9.28 -2.00
C LEU A 102 -3.56 -8.42 -2.62
N PRO A 103 -4.08 -7.40 -1.93
CA PRO A 103 -5.10 -6.52 -2.49
C PRO A 103 -4.57 -5.45 -3.44
N LEU A 104 -3.23 -5.32 -3.59
CA LEU A 104 -2.67 -4.29 -4.48
C LEU A 104 -3.04 -4.56 -5.93
N PRO A 105 -3.38 -3.52 -6.70
CA PRO A 105 -3.55 -3.62 -8.14
C PRO A 105 -2.29 -4.19 -8.81
N THR A 106 -2.47 -4.90 -9.91
CA THR A 106 -1.37 -5.53 -10.66
C THR A 106 -0.37 -4.53 -11.26
N ASP A 107 -0.76 -3.25 -11.31
CA ASP A 107 0.06 -2.13 -11.76
C ASP A 107 0.75 -1.39 -10.61
N THR A 108 0.80 -1.98 -9.43
CA THR A 108 1.46 -1.39 -8.25
C THR A 108 2.47 -2.35 -7.63
N GLU A 109 3.53 -1.78 -7.09
CA GLU A 109 4.58 -2.49 -6.39
C GLU A 109 4.92 -1.80 -5.08
N ALA A 110 5.01 -2.59 -4.01
CA ALA A 110 5.55 -2.14 -2.74
C ALA A 110 7.01 -2.59 -2.63
N LEU A 111 7.94 -1.64 -2.66
CA LEU A 111 9.38 -1.92 -2.60
C LEU A 111 9.81 -2.56 -1.28
N THR A 112 9.06 -2.28 -0.24
CA THR A 112 9.28 -2.82 1.11
C THR A 112 7.93 -3.16 1.72
N VAL A 113 7.79 -4.35 2.27
CA VAL A 113 6.54 -4.84 2.88
C VAL A 113 6.66 -5.11 4.38
N GLU A 114 7.86 -4.99 4.93
CA GLU A 114 8.14 -5.16 6.35
C GLU A 114 9.11 -4.09 6.84
N LYS A 115 8.79 -3.45 7.96
CA LYS A 115 9.70 -2.57 8.70
C LYS A 115 9.60 -2.84 10.20
N ARG A 116 10.74 -2.73 10.89
CA ARG A 116 10.80 -2.76 12.35
C ARG A 116 11.15 -1.38 12.87
N ILE A 117 10.41 -0.92 13.84
CA ILE A 117 10.62 0.39 14.43
C ILE A 117 10.43 0.36 15.95
N ALA A 118 11.39 0.91 16.67
CA ALA A 118 11.27 1.19 18.09
C ALA A 118 10.85 2.66 18.25
N VAL A 119 9.74 2.87 18.94
CA VAL A 119 9.19 4.21 19.21
C VAL A 119 9.52 4.59 20.63
N ARG A 120 9.83 5.84 20.83
CA ARG A 120 10.11 6.40 22.15
C ARG A 120 8.82 6.54 22.94
N GLU A 121 8.86 6.33 24.26
CA GLU A 121 7.74 6.56 25.15
C GLU A 121 7.20 7.99 25.04
N GLY A 122 5.89 8.13 25.05
CA GLY A 122 5.19 9.41 24.91
C GLY A 122 5.33 10.05 23.51
N SER A 123 5.74 9.29 22.50
CA SER A 123 5.94 9.82 21.16
C SER A 123 5.29 8.97 20.06
N GLY A 124 5.31 9.49 18.85
CA GLY A 124 4.85 8.80 17.65
C GLY A 124 5.95 8.64 16.61
N ALA A 125 5.79 7.66 15.74
CA ALA A 125 6.66 7.46 14.60
C ALA A 125 5.86 7.28 13.31
N LEU A 126 6.38 7.83 12.21
CA LEU A 126 5.89 7.60 10.87
C LEU A 126 6.66 6.42 10.25
N VAL A 127 5.93 5.42 9.78
CA VAL A 127 6.47 4.29 9.03
C VAL A 127 5.94 4.36 7.61
N ASP A 128 6.80 4.85 6.71
CA ASP A 128 6.45 5.00 5.31
C ASP A 128 6.81 3.73 4.52
N PHE A 129 5.84 3.21 3.76
CA PHE A 129 6.00 2.12 2.83
C PHE A 129 5.74 2.67 1.42
N PRO A 130 6.78 2.97 0.64
CA PRO A 130 6.59 3.51 -0.69
C PRO A 130 5.94 2.45 -1.59
N VAL A 131 4.70 2.71 -1.96
CA VAL A 131 3.95 1.96 -2.96
C VAL A 131 3.98 2.78 -4.25
N ASN A 132 4.51 2.20 -5.31
CA ASN A 132 4.68 2.87 -6.59
C ASN A 132 3.81 2.23 -7.66
N ARG A 133 3.32 3.05 -8.57
CA ARG A 133 2.68 2.55 -9.77
C ARG A 133 3.74 2.07 -10.76
N VAL A 134 3.59 0.83 -11.20
CA VAL A 134 4.48 0.19 -12.18
C VAL A 134 3.70 -0.04 -13.45
N ARG A 135 4.20 0.50 -14.56
CA ARG A 135 3.63 0.22 -15.87
C ARG A 135 4.24 -1.05 -16.43
N SER A 136 3.40 -1.96 -16.86
CA SER A 136 3.82 -3.21 -17.49
C SER A 136 3.06 -3.44 -18.79
N ALA A 137 3.70 -4.15 -19.72
CA ALA A 137 3.07 -4.56 -20.96
C ALA A 137 3.58 -5.93 -21.40
N THR A 138 2.72 -6.65 -22.11
CA THR A 138 3.06 -7.85 -22.84
C THR A 138 3.22 -7.49 -24.31
N LEU A 139 4.41 -7.65 -24.86
CA LEU A 139 4.69 -7.43 -26.28
C LEU A 139 4.68 -8.75 -27.04
N VAL A 140 4.20 -8.72 -28.26
CA VAL A 140 4.23 -9.87 -29.19
C VAL A 140 5.13 -9.51 -30.37
N PHE A 141 6.27 -10.14 -30.45
CA PHE A 141 7.25 -9.89 -31.51
C PHE A 141 7.10 -10.89 -32.65
N VAL A 142 7.11 -10.36 -33.87
CA VAL A 142 7.07 -11.15 -35.11
C VAL A 142 8.22 -10.75 -36.03
N ASP A 143 8.59 -11.67 -36.93
CA ASP A 143 9.55 -11.40 -38.00
C ASP A 143 8.92 -10.61 -39.17
N ALA A 144 9.69 -10.34 -40.21
CA ALA A 144 9.23 -9.65 -41.41
C ALA A 144 8.11 -10.41 -42.17
N ARG A 145 7.92 -11.70 -41.92
CA ARG A 145 6.88 -12.54 -42.49
C ARG A 145 5.64 -12.68 -41.63
N GLY A 146 5.63 -12.00 -40.46
CA GLY A 146 4.55 -12.08 -39.49
C GLY A 146 4.55 -13.34 -38.60
N GLN A 147 5.64 -14.12 -38.64
CA GLN A 147 5.79 -15.29 -37.76
C GLN A 147 6.35 -14.89 -36.40
N PRO A 148 5.88 -15.50 -35.30
CA PRO A 148 6.45 -15.25 -33.99
C PRO A 148 7.95 -15.45 -33.94
N LEU A 149 8.67 -14.58 -33.25
CA LEU A 149 10.11 -14.77 -33.05
C LEU A 149 10.39 -16.06 -32.26
N PRO A 150 11.52 -16.73 -32.54
CA PRO A 150 11.88 -17.98 -31.87
C PRO A 150 11.92 -17.83 -30.33
N VAL A 151 11.42 -18.86 -29.63
CA VAL A 151 11.53 -18.96 -28.20
C VAL A 151 12.98 -18.88 -27.74
N GLY A 152 13.25 -18.11 -26.69
CA GLY A 152 14.59 -17.91 -26.17
C GLY A 152 15.37 -16.77 -26.84
N THR A 153 14.78 -16.06 -27.82
CA THR A 153 15.40 -14.85 -28.39
C THR A 153 15.59 -13.80 -27.32
N PRO A 154 16.84 -13.30 -27.08
CA PRO A 154 17.10 -12.29 -26.07
C PRO A 154 16.59 -10.91 -26.49
N VAL A 155 15.97 -10.23 -25.57
CA VAL A 155 15.43 -8.88 -25.74
C VAL A 155 15.82 -8.01 -24.54
N GLU A 156 16.00 -6.71 -24.76
CA GLU A 156 16.35 -5.76 -23.71
C GLU A 156 15.54 -4.47 -23.89
N GLU A 157 14.83 -4.07 -22.83
CA GLU A 157 14.22 -2.74 -22.77
C GLU A 157 15.29 -1.72 -22.34
N VAL A 158 15.48 -0.68 -23.16
CA VAL A 158 16.64 0.22 -23.09
C VAL A 158 16.63 1.09 -21.86
N ASN A 159 15.45 1.62 -21.47
CA ASN A 159 15.34 2.62 -20.40
C ASN A 159 15.46 1.95 -19.02
N SER A 160 14.72 0.87 -18.79
CA SER A 160 14.73 0.11 -17.52
C SER A 160 15.89 -0.89 -17.44
N LYS A 161 16.57 -1.15 -18.58
CA LYS A 161 17.61 -2.18 -18.75
C LYS A 161 17.11 -3.59 -18.37
N GLN A 162 15.82 -3.79 -18.43
CA GLN A 162 15.23 -5.10 -18.18
C GLN A 162 15.50 -6.03 -19.36
N ARG A 163 16.06 -7.19 -19.06
CA ARG A 163 16.30 -8.26 -20.04
C ARG A 163 15.24 -9.33 -19.92
N GLY A 164 14.83 -9.85 -21.07
CA GLY A 164 13.86 -10.92 -21.17
C GLY A 164 14.22 -11.90 -22.28
N LEU A 165 13.48 -12.98 -22.34
CA LEU A 165 13.54 -13.94 -23.44
C LEU A 165 12.15 -14.03 -24.06
N VAL A 166 12.11 -14.14 -25.38
CA VAL A 166 10.88 -14.40 -26.12
C VAL A 166 10.33 -15.76 -25.71
N GLY A 167 9.09 -15.78 -25.28
CA GLY A 167 8.34 -17.00 -24.94
C GLY A 167 7.59 -17.57 -26.17
N TYR A 168 6.66 -18.47 -25.89
CA TYR A 168 5.78 -19.02 -26.93
C TYR A 168 4.99 -17.89 -27.59
N ASP A 169 4.67 -18.07 -28.88
CA ASP A 169 3.91 -17.12 -29.69
C ASP A 169 4.52 -15.71 -29.77
N GLY A 170 5.85 -15.59 -29.60
CA GLY A 170 6.55 -14.32 -29.65
C GLY A 170 6.35 -13.40 -28.46
N VAL A 171 5.82 -13.90 -27.35
CA VAL A 171 5.38 -13.11 -26.19
C VAL A 171 6.56 -12.78 -25.27
N VAL A 172 6.64 -11.50 -24.84
CA VAL A 172 7.56 -11.04 -23.79
C VAL A 172 6.82 -10.09 -22.85
N TRP A 173 7.06 -10.21 -21.57
CA TRP A 173 6.53 -9.29 -20.57
C TRP A 173 7.63 -8.38 -20.04
N PHE A 174 7.32 -7.07 -19.96
CA PHE A 174 8.16 -6.06 -19.34
C PHE A 174 7.41 -5.28 -18.28
N SER A 175 8.12 -4.89 -17.23
CA SER A 175 7.66 -3.99 -16.16
C SER A 175 8.53 -2.74 -16.10
N HIS A 176 8.16 -1.79 -15.25
CA HIS A 176 8.88 -0.51 -15.08
C HIS A 176 9.01 0.30 -16.37
N LEU A 177 7.99 0.19 -17.23
CA LEU A 177 7.96 0.87 -18.52
C LEU A 177 7.64 2.36 -18.34
N GLY A 178 8.27 3.20 -19.16
CA GLY A 178 7.97 4.62 -19.28
C GLY A 178 6.75 4.89 -20.18
N ARG A 179 6.59 6.15 -20.59
CA ARG A 179 5.62 6.52 -21.63
C ARG A 179 6.14 6.12 -23.00
N HIS A 180 7.39 6.42 -23.28
CA HIS A 180 8.09 6.04 -24.51
C HIS A 180 9.11 4.96 -24.14
N ASN A 181 9.09 3.86 -24.86
CA ASN A 181 9.92 2.69 -24.58
C ASN A 181 10.59 2.22 -25.87
N GLU A 182 11.76 1.66 -25.73
CA GLU A 182 12.53 1.06 -26.82
C GLU A 182 13.00 -0.33 -26.41
N VAL A 183 12.67 -1.34 -27.20
CA VAL A 183 13.16 -2.71 -26.99
C VAL A 183 14.13 -3.07 -28.09
N LYS A 184 15.32 -3.51 -27.72
CA LYS A 184 16.34 -4.05 -28.59
C LYS A 184 16.29 -5.57 -28.59
N ILE A 185 16.31 -6.13 -29.78
CA ILE A 185 16.37 -7.55 -30.02
C ILE A 185 17.71 -7.84 -30.66
N ASN A 186 18.48 -8.75 -30.06
CA ASN A 186 19.83 -9.08 -30.56
C ASN A 186 20.02 -10.59 -30.46
N ALA A 187 19.74 -11.28 -31.57
CA ALA A 187 19.82 -12.74 -31.67
C ALA A 187 20.56 -13.13 -32.98
N GLY A 188 21.86 -13.17 -32.91
CA GLY A 188 22.69 -13.52 -34.05
C GLY A 188 22.59 -12.52 -35.20
N GLU A 189 22.03 -12.94 -36.31
CA GLU A 189 21.81 -12.07 -37.49
C GLU A 189 20.60 -11.15 -37.34
N LEU A 190 19.67 -11.50 -36.48
CA LEU A 190 18.46 -10.70 -36.18
C LEU A 190 18.80 -9.59 -35.20
N ARG A 191 18.88 -8.36 -35.68
CA ARG A 191 19.08 -7.16 -34.85
C ARG A 191 18.07 -6.12 -35.24
N CYS A 192 17.18 -5.80 -34.30
CA CYS A 192 16.23 -4.73 -34.52
C CYS A 192 15.99 -3.93 -33.23
N SER A 193 15.47 -2.73 -33.38
CA SER A 193 14.97 -1.89 -32.29
C SER A 193 13.54 -1.50 -32.58
N VAL A 194 12.69 -1.65 -31.58
CA VAL A 194 11.27 -1.36 -31.68
C VAL A 194 10.90 -0.33 -30.64
N GLN A 195 10.25 0.74 -31.06
CA GLN A 195 9.73 1.78 -30.19
C GLN A 195 8.23 1.66 -30.06
N PHE A 196 7.72 1.87 -28.84
CA PHE A 196 6.29 1.88 -28.56
C PHE A 196 5.96 2.84 -27.43
N GLU A 197 4.69 3.29 -27.41
CA GLU A 197 4.18 4.17 -26.37
C GLU A 197 3.16 3.46 -25.51
N LEU A 198 3.19 3.75 -24.20
CA LEU A 198 2.16 3.34 -23.25
C LEU A 198 1.32 4.55 -22.87
N PRO A 199 -0.02 4.49 -23.02
CA PRO A 199 -0.91 5.54 -22.59
C PRO A 199 -0.86 5.72 -21.07
N SER A 200 -1.12 6.95 -20.62
CA SER A 200 -0.93 7.36 -19.22
C SER A 200 -1.92 6.76 -18.22
N SER A 201 -2.99 6.09 -18.68
CA SER A 201 -4.19 5.85 -17.86
C SER A 201 -4.79 4.44 -17.95
N THR A 202 -4.03 3.42 -18.26
CA THR A 202 -4.62 2.06 -18.30
C THR A 202 -4.22 1.23 -17.08
N PRO A 203 -5.19 0.75 -16.32
CA PRO A 203 -4.95 0.01 -15.07
C PRO A 203 -4.63 -1.50 -15.25
N VAL A 204 -4.49 -1.97 -16.47
CA VAL A 204 -4.27 -3.40 -16.78
C VAL A 204 -3.01 -3.54 -17.63
N PRO A 205 -2.16 -4.58 -17.42
CA PRO A 205 -1.06 -4.85 -18.31
C PRO A 205 -1.54 -4.87 -19.78
N GLN A 206 -1.01 -3.98 -20.59
CA GLN A 206 -1.40 -3.90 -21.99
C GLN A 206 -0.74 -5.00 -22.82
N ARG A 207 -1.49 -5.55 -23.78
CA ARG A 207 -0.93 -6.39 -24.82
C ARG A 207 -0.69 -5.52 -26.06
N ILE A 208 0.55 -5.43 -26.47
CA ILE A 208 1.01 -4.64 -27.62
C ILE A 208 1.54 -5.59 -28.71
N GLY A 209 1.06 -5.41 -29.88
CA GLY A 209 1.55 -6.19 -31.03
C GLY A 209 0.43 -6.77 -31.88
N PRO A 210 0.80 -7.46 -32.98
CA PRO A 210 2.17 -7.88 -33.31
C PRO A 210 3.10 -6.71 -33.67
N VAL A 211 4.30 -6.75 -33.12
CA VAL A 211 5.36 -5.77 -33.36
C VAL A 211 6.39 -6.42 -34.30
N SER A 212 6.52 -5.88 -35.48
CA SER A 212 7.43 -6.44 -36.50
C SER A 212 8.87 -6.03 -36.21
N CYS A 213 9.77 -7.02 -36.29
CA CYS A 213 11.20 -6.85 -36.26
C CYS A 213 11.71 -7.05 -37.69
N PRO A 214 11.85 -5.99 -38.48
CA PRO A 214 12.42 -6.11 -39.84
C PRO A 214 13.88 -6.55 -39.73
N SER A 215 14.23 -7.59 -40.48
CA SER A 215 15.60 -8.08 -40.64
C SER A 215 16.42 -7.13 -41.50
#